data_1f51e8d24b4cb273ca9be6b06b835e44
#
_entry.id   1f51e8d24b4cb273ca9be6b06b835e44
#
_cell.length_a   1.000
_cell.length_b   1.000
_cell.length_c   1.000
_cell.angle_alpha   90.00
_cell.angle_beta   90.00
_cell.angle_gamma   90.00
#
_symmetry.space_group_name_H-M   'P 1'
#
loop_
_entity.id
_entity.type
_entity.pdbx_description
1 polymer ?
#
loop_
_entity_poly.entity_id
_entity_poly.type
_entity_poly.pdbx_seq_one_letter_code
_entity_poly.pdbx_strand_id
1 'polypeptide(L)'
;SSSHITVSDVVEMVNEYDAIGTKIGMIKKHEIADYCSDALKNGMDCRYLAYRNESIDKQTTAIRTMLHGRDVQSFVVGEPVVSLTGIQNVINNNHEGVVTAIGEPVLCHGIACVSVTLDDCLTVNAAIDVKEKKNKEIGFFRMFEKLKAQSQITTDFRAKAELLEQAQEASAQGYMIKDDIAELRPCVASTVHKAQGSTFDVAVV
;
A
#
# COMPACT_ATOMS: atom_id res chain seq x y z
N SER A 1 -32.36 -2.57 -10.20
CA SER A 1 -33.04 -2.12 -8.97
C SER A 1 -32.01 -2.08 -7.85
N SER A 2 -31.60 -0.90 -7.45
CA SER A 2 -30.77 -0.71 -6.25
C SER A 2 -31.69 -0.93 -5.04
N SER A 3 -31.52 -2.04 -4.33
CA SER A 3 -32.14 -2.25 -3.04
C SER A 3 -31.50 -1.27 -2.04
N HIS A 4 -32.27 -0.31 -1.56
CA HIS A 4 -31.84 0.53 -0.45
C HIS A 4 -31.91 -0.33 0.82
N ILE A 5 -30.75 -0.53 1.48
CA ILE A 5 -30.67 -1.16 2.80
C ILE A 5 -31.29 -0.19 3.80
N THR A 6 -32.33 -0.62 4.51
CA THR A 6 -33.01 0.18 5.53
C THR A 6 -32.35 -0.01 6.91
N VAL A 7 -32.64 0.88 7.85
CA VAL A 7 -32.17 0.73 9.26
C VAL A 7 -32.70 -0.56 9.87
N SER A 8 -33.91 -1.00 9.48
CA SER A 8 -34.49 -2.28 9.91
C SER A 8 -33.66 -3.47 9.41
N ASP A 9 -33.18 -3.44 8.16
CA ASP A 9 -32.38 -4.53 7.58
C ASP A 9 -31.05 -4.63 8.32
N VAL A 10 -30.43 -3.50 8.71
CA VAL A 10 -29.21 -3.46 9.51
C VAL A 10 -29.43 -4.04 10.92
N VAL A 11 -30.57 -3.72 11.56
CA VAL A 11 -30.92 -4.24 12.89
C VAL A 11 -31.17 -5.75 12.83
N GLU A 12 -31.79 -6.24 11.76
CA GLU A 12 -32.03 -7.67 11.58
C GLU A 12 -30.72 -8.44 11.34
N MET A 13 -29.81 -7.91 10.52
CA MET A 13 -28.46 -8.44 10.36
C MET A 13 -27.69 -8.46 11.68
N VAL A 14 -27.75 -7.39 12.51
CA VAL A 14 -27.10 -7.32 13.82
C VAL A 14 -27.57 -8.45 14.73
N ASN A 15 -28.89 -8.73 14.76
CA ASN A 15 -29.45 -9.80 15.56
C ASN A 15 -29.05 -11.20 15.10
N GLU A 16 -28.90 -11.42 13.80
CA GLU A 16 -28.40 -12.68 13.24
C GLU A 16 -26.92 -12.93 13.61
N TYR A 17 -26.08 -11.91 13.56
CA TYR A 17 -24.67 -12.02 13.90
C TYR A 17 -24.42 -12.16 15.41
N ASP A 18 -25.26 -11.59 16.27
CA ASP A 18 -25.21 -11.80 17.72
C ASP A 18 -25.38 -13.28 18.12
N ALA A 19 -26.14 -14.06 17.31
CA ALA A 19 -26.32 -15.48 17.52
C ALA A 19 -25.03 -16.32 17.35
N ILE A 20 -24.05 -15.80 16.62
CA ILE A 20 -22.72 -16.43 16.41
C ILE A 20 -21.60 -15.79 17.24
N GLY A 21 -21.95 -14.91 18.20
CA GLY A 21 -21.00 -14.29 19.12
C GLY A 21 -20.23 -13.08 18.56
N THR A 22 -20.59 -12.58 17.36
CA THR A 22 -20.00 -11.38 16.77
C THR A 22 -20.70 -10.14 17.30
N LYS A 23 -19.97 -9.22 17.92
CA LYS A 23 -20.54 -7.94 18.37
C LYS A 23 -20.50 -6.93 17.24
N ILE A 24 -21.68 -6.42 16.87
CA ILE A 24 -21.81 -5.33 15.89
C ILE A 24 -22.25 -4.07 16.64
N GLY A 25 -21.58 -2.96 16.38
CA GLY A 25 -21.87 -1.67 16.95
C GLY A 25 -21.76 -0.54 15.95
N MET A 26 -22.41 0.58 16.22
CA MET A 26 -22.28 1.79 15.41
C MET A 26 -21.27 2.74 16.06
N ILE A 27 -20.35 3.27 15.24
CA ILE A 27 -19.36 4.27 15.67
C ILE A 27 -19.53 5.53 14.84
N LYS A 28 -19.32 6.70 15.46
CA LYS A 28 -19.36 7.97 14.73
C LYS A 28 -18.09 8.15 13.93
N LYS A 29 -18.21 8.76 12.74
CA LYS A 29 -17.10 8.96 11.81
C LYS A 29 -15.87 9.63 12.42
N HIS A 30 -16.05 10.55 13.36
CA HIS A 30 -14.95 11.25 14.02
C HIS A 30 -14.28 10.43 15.13
N GLU A 31 -14.89 9.34 15.58
CA GLU A 31 -14.39 8.44 16.63
C GLU A 31 -13.64 7.24 16.03
N ILE A 32 -13.66 7.06 14.70
CA ILE A 32 -13.06 5.89 14.02
C ILE A 32 -11.58 5.74 14.36
N ALA A 33 -10.82 6.82 14.26
CA ALA A 33 -9.37 6.75 14.47
C ALA A 33 -9.03 6.47 15.95
N ASP A 34 -9.78 7.06 16.91
CA ASP A 34 -9.63 6.76 18.34
C ASP A 34 -9.92 5.29 18.61
N TYR A 35 -11.05 4.80 18.14
CA TYR A 35 -11.47 3.42 18.35
C TYR A 35 -10.46 2.41 17.77
N CYS A 36 -10.03 2.62 16.50
CA CYS A 36 -9.03 1.74 15.88
C CYS A 36 -7.69 1.79 16.62
N SER A 37 -7.25 2.99 17.04
CA SER A 37 -5.98 3.12 17.77
C SER A 37 -6.03 2.45 19.14
N ASP A 38 -7.15 2.54 19.84
CA ASP A 38 -7.33 1.88 21.14
C ASP A 38 -7.40 0.36 20.99
N ALA A 39 -8.10 -0.16 19.97
CA ALA A 39 -8.13 -1.58 19.68
C ALA A 39 -6.71 -2.12 19.39
N LEU A 40 -5.94 -1.43 18.54
CA LEU A 40 -4.55 -1.80 18.21
C LEU A 40 -3.63 -1.73 19.42
N LYS A 41 -3.75 -0.72 20.29
CA LYS A 41 -2.99 -0.62 21.55
C LYS A 41 -3.29 -1.77 22.51
N ASN A 42 -4.50 -2.31 22.46
CA ASN A 42 -4.92 -3.47 23.24
C ASN A 42 -4.53 -4.82 22.60
N GLY A 43 -3.74 -4.79 21.51
CA GLY A 43 -3.22 -5.99 20.85
C GLY A 43 -4.25 -6.70 19.95
N MET A 44 -5.36 -6.04 19.61
CA MET A 44 -6.37 -6.59 18.69
C MET A 44 -5.95 -6.29 17.25
N ASP A 45 -6.14 -7.25 16.33
CA ASP A 45 -6.02 -7.00 14.89
C ASP A 45 -7.23 -6.18 14.43
N CYS A 46 -7.04 -4.87 14.34
CA CYS A 46 -8.09 -3.92 13.98
C CYS A 46 -7.81 -3.29 12.62
N ARG A 47 -8.81 -3.30 11.73
CA ARG A 47 -8.74 -2.67 10.41
C ARG A 47 -9.90 -1.75 10.13
N TYR A 48 -9.58 -0.55 9.65
CA TYR A 48 -10.57 0.30 8.99
C TYR A 48 -10.72 -0.15 7.53
N LEU A 49 -11.95 -0.42 7.13
CA LEU A 49 -12.30 -0.85 5.78
C LEU A 49 -13.09 0.24 5.06
N ALA A 50 -12.68 0.60 3.85
CA ALA A 50 -13.40 1.54 3.03
C ALA A 50 -13.39 1.15 1.54
N TYR A 51 -14.31 1.73 0.79
CA TYR A 51 -14.39 1.51 -0.66
C TYR A 51 -13.36 2.35 -1.43
N ARG A 52 -13.04 3.56 -0.93
CA ARG A 52 -12.17 4.53 -1.62
C ARG A 52 -10.80 4.63 -0.97
N ASN A 53 -9.75 4.62 -1.79
CA ASN A 53 -8.37 4.78 -1.34
C ASN A 53 -8.14 6.11 -0.57
N GLU A 54 -8.79 7.21 -0.98
CA GLU A 54 -8.70 8.49 -0.28
C GLU A 54 -9.14 8.40 1.19
N SER A 55 -10.24 7.68 1.45
CA SER A 55 -10.71 7.44 2.82
C SER A 55 -9.71 6.60 3.62
N ILE A 56 -9.10 5.61 2.97
CA ILE A 56 -8.08 4.76 3.58
C ILE A 56 -6.85 5.57 3.93
N ASP A 57 -6.32 6.39 3.02
CA ASP A 57 -5.13 7.22 3.24
C ASP A 57 -5.36 8.19 4.40
N LYS A 58 -6.53 8.83 4.43
CA LYS A 58 -6.93 9.76 5.51
C LYS A 58 -7.01 9.07 6.88
N GLN A 59 -7.67 7.91 6.96
CA GLN A 59 -7.80 7.19 8.22
C GLN A 59 -6.48 6.53 8.64
N THR A 60 -5.69 6.01 7.72
CA THR A 60 -4.34 5.52 8.01
C THR A 60 -3.50 6.61 8.69
N THR A 61 -3.50 7.83 8.13
CA THR A 61 -2.79 8.97 8.73
C THR A 61 -3.32 9.30 10.13
N ALA A 62 -4.64 9.36 10.30
CA ALA A 62 -5.25 9.68 11.59
C ALA A 62 -4.94 8.62 12.65
N ILE A 63 -5.12 7.33 12.35
CA ILE A 63 -4.84 6.21 13.25
C ILE A 63 -3.35 6.20 13.63
N ARG A 64 -2.45 6.31 12.66
CA ARG A 64 -1.00 6.33 12.93
C ARG A 64 -0.56 7.53 13.75
N THR A 65 -1.16 8.70 13.53
CA THR A 65 -0.91 9.89 14.36
C THR A 65 -1.29 9.65 15.82
N MET A 66 -2.36 8.92 16.09
CA MET A 66 -2.79 8.57 17.46
C MET A 66 -1.93 7.46 18.08
N LEU A 67 -1.42 6.54 17.26
CA LEU A 67 -0.55 5.45 17.74
C LEU A 67 0.87 5.93 18.03
N HIS A 68 1.44 6.76 17.15
CA HIS A 68 2.87 7.06 17.09
C HIS A 68 3.20 8.55 17.19
N GLY A 69 2.19 9.44 17.24
CA GLY A 69 2.37 10.88 17.26
C GLY A 69 2.36 11.54 15.88
N ARG A 70 2.46 12.88 15.84
CA ARG A 70 2.34 13.66 14.60
C ARG A 70 3.54 13.54 13.67
N ASP A 71 4.73 13.32 14.22
CA ASP A 71 5.99 13.24 13.47
C ASP A 71 6.34 11.79 13.15
N VAL A 72 5.34 10.94 12.93
CA VAL A 72 5.56 9.54 12.61
C VAL A 72 6.33 9.41 11.30
N GLN A 73 7.41 8.64 11.34
CA GLN A 73 8.22 8.30 10.17
C GLN A 73 7.42 7.45 9.16
N SER A 74 8.00 7.23 7.99
CA SER A 74 7.37 6.40 6.94
C SER A 74 6.97 5.02 7.45
N PHE A 75 7.81 4.40 8.32
CA PHE A 75 7.55 3.11 8.97
C PHE A 75 7.91 3.18 10.45
N VAL A 76 7.31 2.28 11.24
CA VAL A 76 7.56 2.16 12.69
C VAL A 76 7.78 0.69 13.02
N VAL A 77 8.78 0.40 13.85
CA VAL A 77 9.03 -0.98 14.34
C VAL A 77 7.82 -1.47 15.13
N GLY A 78 7.38 -2.69 14.86
CA GLY A 78 6.16 -3.29 15.40
C GLY A 78 4.88 -2.99 14.59
N GLU A 79 4.96 -2.14 13.57
CA GLU A 79 3.81 -1.80 12.73
C GLU A 79 3.58 -2.88 11.66
N PRO A 80 2.34 -3.38 11.49
CA PRO A 80 2.00 -4.26 10.39
C PRO A 80 1.92 -3.47 9.09
N VAL A 81 2.52 -4.01 8.03
CA VAL A 81 2.54 -3.42 6.68
C VAL A 81 2.12 -4.43 5.63
N VAL A 82 1.65 -3.94 4.49
CA VAL A 82 1.33 -4.74 3.31
C VAL A 82 2.10 -4.27 2.10
N SER A 83 2.59 -5.19 1.29
CA SER A 83 3.19 -4.90 0.00
C SER A 83 2.10 -4.59 -1.03
N LEU A 84 2.18 -3.42 -1.66
CA LEU A 84 1.24 -3.00 -2.71
C LEU A 84 1.58 -3.61 -4.08
N THR A 85 2.85 -3.96 -4.28
CA THR A 85 3.39 -4.59 -5.50
C THR A 85 4.35 -5.70 -5.11
N GLY A 86 4.35 -6.80 -5.88
CA GLY A 86 5.32 -7.86 -5.69
C GLY A 86 6.69 -7.49 -6.26
N ILE A 87 7.74 -7.97 -5.63
CA ILE A 87 9.11 -8.02 -6.17
C ILE A 87 9.42 -9.49 -6.43
N GLN A 88 9.81 -9.82 -7.66
CA GLN A 88 10.01 -11.20 -8.08
C GLN A 88 11.01 -11.93 -7.16
N ASN A 89 10.60 -13.10 -6.65
CA ASN A 89 11.38 -13.95 -5.75
C ASN A 89 11.75 -13.30 -4.38
N VAL A 90 11.21 -12.12 -4.06
CA VAL A 90 11.48 -11.41 -2.81
C VAL A 90 10.21 -11.25 -1.98
N ILE A 91 9.22 -10.56 -2.49
CA ILE A 91 7.97 -10.32 -1.77
C ILE A 91 6.77 -10.40 -2.71
N ASN A 92 5.73 -11.11 -2.31
CA ASN A 92 4.51 -11.22 -3.09
C ASN A 92 3.65 -9.95 -3.00
N ASN A 93 2.83 -9.72 -4.01
CA ASN A 93 1.79 -8.70 -3.93
C ASN A 93 0.80 -9.05 -2.81
N ASN A 94 0.40 -8.05 -2.03
CA ASN A 94 -0.45 -8.18 -0.83
C ASN A 94 0.16 -9.06 0.30
N HIS A 95 1.47 -9.29 0.29
CA HIS A 95 2.15 -9.89 1.43
C HIS A 95 2.05 -8.94 2.62
N GLU A 96 1.57 -9.44 3.74
CA GLU A 96 1.53 -8.74 5.02
C GLU A 96 2.66 -9.23 5.91
N GLY A 97 3.28 -8.34 6.64
CA GLY A 97 4.35 -8.63 7.60
C GLY A 97 4.48 -7.52 8.63
N VAL A 98 5.16 -7.81 9.73
CA VAL A 98 5.43 -6.83 10.79
C VAL A 98 6.83 -6.25 10.60
N VAL A 99 6.96 -4.94 10.70
CA VAL A 99 8.26 -4.26 10.65
C VAL A 99 9.05 -4.59 11.92
N THR A 100 10.18 -5.26 11.77
CA THR A 100 11.05 -5.64 12.90
C THR A 100 12.32 -4.81 12.98
N ALA A 101 12.79 -4.26 11.86
CA ALA A 101 13.90 -3.32 11.84
C ALA A 101 13.76 -2.29 10.72
N ILE A 102 14.33 -1.11 10.93
CA ILE A 102 14.38 -0.01 9.97
C ILE A 102 15.83 0.48 9.91
N GLY A 103 16.38 0.50 8.70
CA GLY A 103 17.75 1.01 8.45
C GLY A 103 17.76 2.51 8.16
N GLU A 104 18.95 3.02 7.84
CA GLU A 104 19.13 4.41 7.44
C GLU A 104 18.51 4.70 6.06
N PRO A 105 18.06 5.93 5.82
CA PRO A 105 17.59 6.35 4.50
C PRO A 105 18.68 6.24 3.44
N VAL A 106 18.34 5.69 2.30
CA VAL A 106 19.23 5.48 1.15
C VAL A 106 18.58 5.97 -0.14
N LEU A 107 19.38 6.31 -1.14
CA LEU A 107 18.90 6.59 -2.49
C LEU A 107 19.03 5.33 -3.36
N CYS A 108 17.90 4.75 -3.76
CA CYS A 108 17.83 3.65 -4.71
C CYS A 108 17.31 4.18 -6.04
N HIS A 109 18.12 4.10 -7.10
CA HIS A 109 17.77 4.65 -8.43
C HIS A 109 17.28 6.10 -8.38
N GLY A 110 17.86 6.90 -7.45
CA GLY A 110 17.48 8.31 -7.22
C GLY A 110 16.09 8.50 -6.61
N ILE A 111 15.57 7.51 -5.90
CA ILE A 111 14.34 7.54 -5.11
C ILE A 111 14.73 7.37 -3.64
N ALA A 112 14.16 8.20 -2.77
CA ALA A 112 14.38 8.09 -1.33
C ALA A 112 13.73 6.80 -0.80
N CYS A 113 14.54 5.91 -0.26
CA CYS A 113 14.13 4.62 0.29
C CYS A 113 14.65 4.47 1.71
N VAL A 114 14.08 3.52 2.42
CA VAL A 114 14.58 3.03 3.71
C VAL A 114 14.59 1.51 3.68
N SER A 115 15.62 0.90 4.24
CA SER A 115 15.67 -0.56 4.39
C SER A 115 14.71 -0.97 5.51
N VAL A 116 13.78 -1.87 5.20
CA VAL A 116 12.76 -2.37 6.14
C VAL A 116 12.89 -3.88 6.23
N THR A 117 13.05 -4.40 7.45
CA THR A 117 13.01 -5.84 7.72
C THR A 117 11.63 -6.22 8.22
N LEU A 118 11.05 -7.23 7.61
CA LEU A 118 9.75 -7.80 7.95
C LEU A 118 9.94 -9.18 8.58
N ASP A 119 9.24 -9.43 9.68
CA ASP A 119 9.17 -10.73 10.38
C ASP A 119 10.56 -11.35 10.69
N ASP A 120 11.57 -10.50 10.94
CA ASP A 120 12.98 -10.86 11.18
C ASP A 120 13.67 -11.66 10.05
N CYS A 121 13.05 -11.80 8.89
CA CYS A 121 13.56 -12.67 7.83
C CYS A 121 13.65 -12.02 6.45
N LEU A 122 12.86 -11.03 6.15
CA LEU A 122 12.77 -10.40 4.83
C LEU A 122 13.17 -8.93 4.89
N THR A 123 14.27 -8.56 4.26
CA THR A 123 14.70 -7.16 4.17
C THR A 123 14.50 -6.62 2.75
N VAL A 124 13.81 -5.49 2.62
CA VAL A 124 13.54 -4.81 1.35
C VAL A 124 13.86 -3.32 1.44
N ASN A 125 14.22 -2.70 0.32
CA ASN A 125 14.27 -1.24 0.21
C ASN A 125 12.86 -0.73 -0.08
N ALA A 126 12.24 -0.07 0.87
CA ALA A 126 10.90 0.48 0.74
C ALA A 126 10.94 1.97 0.36
N ALA A 127 10.16 2.37 -0.63
CA ALA A 127 10.03 3.77 -1.00
C ALA A 127 9.42 4.57 0.16
N ILE A 128 10.03 5.70 0.50
CA ILE A 128 9.50 6.65 1.49
C ILE A 128 8.25 7.33 0.91
N ASP A 129 8.31 7.72 -0.37
CA ASP A 129 7.16 8.22 -1.13
C ASP A 129 6.83 7.28 -2.30
N VAL A 130 5.76 6.50 -2.12
CA VAL A 130 5.26 5.58 -3.14
C VAL A 130 4.79 6.32 -4.41
N LYS A 131 4.30 7.56 -4.28
CA LYS A 131 3.87 8.35 -5.46
C LYS A 131 5.06 8.79 -6.29
N GLU A 132 6.14 9.24 -5.64
CA GLU A 132 7.40 9.57 -6.31
C GLU A 132 7.95 8.37 -7.07
N LYS A 133 8.03 7.20 -6.41
CA LYS A 133 8.47 5.96 -7.04
C LYS A 133 7.65 5.63 -8.29
N LYS A 134 6.31 5.62 -8.17
CA LYS A 134 5.40 5.34 -9.29
C LYS A 134 5.55 6.33 -10.44
N ASN A 135 5.63 7.61 -10.15
CA ASN A 135 5.79 8.64 -11.18
C ASN A 135 7.10 8.43 -11.96
N LYS A 136 8.19 8.10 -11.27
CA LYS A 136 9.48 7.87 -11.89
C LYS A 136 9.49 6.60 -12.73
N GLU A 137 8.95 5.50 -12.22
CA GLU A 137 8.78 4.23 -12.93
C GLU A 137 7.96 4.43 -14.22
N ILE A 138 6.77 5.04 -14.11
CA ILE A 138 5.91 5.33 -15.27
C ILE A 138 6.60 6.28 -16.25
N GLY A 139 7.39 7.24 -15.75
CA GLY A 139 8.17 8.17 -16.57
C GLY A 139 9.14 7.43 -17.49
N PHE A 140 9.87 6.45 -16.97
CA PHE A 140 10.80 5.62 -17.76
C PHE A 140 10.07 4.75 -18.79
N PHE A 141 8.95 4.13 -18.43
CA PHE A 141 8.18 3.34 -19.40
C PHE A 141 7.55 4.20 -20.50
N ARG A 142 7.08 5.41 -20.19
CA ARG A 142 6.62 6.37 -21.21
C ARG A 142 7.75 6.83 -22.12
N MET A 143 8.94 7.05 -21.57
CA MET A 143 10.13 7.37 -22.35
C MET A 143 10.50 6.24 -23.30
N PHE A 144 10.51 5.00 -22.83
CA PHE A 144 10.69 3.81 -23.65
C PHE A 144 9.72 3.76 -24.83
N GLU A 145 8.41 3.90 -24.58
CA GLU A 145 7.39 3.85 -25.64
C GLU A 145 7.57 4.99 -26.66
N LYS A 146 7.90 6.19 -26.20
CA LYS A 146 8.17 7.34 -27.07
C LYS A 146 9.38 7.11 -27.99
N LEU A 147 10.50 6.69 -27.43
CA LEU A 147 11.74 6.43 -28.19
C LEU A 147 11.55 5.28 -29.18
N LYS A 148 10.85 4.23 -28.79
CA LYS A 148 10.49 3.10 -29.66
C LYS A 148 9.62 3.56 -30.83
N ALA A 149 8.61 4.39 -30.59
CA ALA A 149 7.78 4.94 -31.65
C ALA A 149 8.59 5.84 -32.60
N GLN A 150 9.50 6.67 -32.09
CA GLN A 150 10.39 7.51 -32.89
C GLN A 150 11.32 6.64 -33.77
N SER A 151 11.85 5.54 -33.24
CA SER A 151 12.71 4.63 -34.00
C SER A 151 11.98 3.98 -35.18
N GLN A 152 10.67 3.76 -35.09
CA GLN A 152 9.87 3.16 -36.18
C GLN A 152 9.70 4.07 -37.38
N ILE A 153 9.65 5.41 -37.17
CA ILE A 153 9.49 6.39 -38.26
C ILE A 153 10.82 6.95 -38.77
N THR A 154 11.93 6.68 -38.07
CA THR A 154 13.28 7.12 -38.46
C THR A 154 13.84 6.25 -39.57
N THR A 155 14.21 6.88 -40.70
CA THR A 155 14.78 6.21 -41.87
C THR A 155 16.30 6.07 -41.80
N ASP A 156 16.99 6.97 -41.09
CA ASP A 156 18.43 6.85 -40.83
C ASP A 156 18.76 5.69 -39.92
N PHE A 157 19.55 4.76 -40.42
CA PHE A 157 19.91 3.52 -39.71
C PHE A 157 20.67 3.80 -38.40
N ARG A 158 21.59 4.77 -38.39
CA ARG A 158 22.39 5.12 -37.21
C ARG A 158 21.53 5.79 -36.14
N ALA A 159 20.73 6.77 -36.52
CA ALA A 159 19.79 7.44 -35.62
C ALA A 159 18.74 6.46 -35.04
N LYS A 160 18.29 5.51 -35.86
CA LYS A 160 17.39 4.43 -35.40
C LYS A 160 18.04 3.54 -34.36
N ALA A 161 19.30 3.13 -34.55
CA ALA A 161 20.02 2.33 -33.59
C ALA A 161 20.22 3.05 -32.25
N GLU A 162 20.60 4.34 -32.27
CA GLU A 162 20.74 5.17 -31.08
C GLU A 162 19.41 5.32 -30.30
N LEU A 163 18.29 5.50 -31.01
CA LEU A 163 16.97 5.58 -30.40
C LEU A 163 16.55 4.25 -29.73
N LEU A 164 16.88 3.13 -30.33
CA LEU A 164 16.58 1.80 -29.76
C LEU A 164 17.43 1.52 -28.52
N GLU A 165 18.71 1.89 -28.53
CA GLU A 165 19.59 1.79 -27.36
C GLU A 165 19.06 2.60 -26.19
N GLN A 166 18.72 3.88 -26.41
CA GLN A 166 18.12 4.77 -25.39
C GLN A 166 16.78 4.21 -24.89
N ALA A 167 15.98 3.60 -25.77
CA ALA A 167 14.74 2.96 -25.37
C ALA A 167 15.00 1.77 -24.43
N GLN A 168 15.99 0.92 -24.76
CA GLN A 168 16.36 -0.20 -23.91
C GLN A 168 16.86 0.25 -22.53
N GLU A 169 17.68 1.31 -22.48
CA GLU A 169 18.14 1.91 -21.21
C GLU A 169 16.97 2.42 -20.37
N ALA A 170 16.03 3.15 -20.99
CA ALA A 170 14.85 3.63 -20.27
C ALA A 170 14.00 2.47 -19.72
N SER A 171 13.80 1.40 -20.50
CA SER A 171 13.10 0.20 -20.06
C SER A 171 13.82 -0.47 -18.88
N ALA A 172 15.14 -0.64 -18.97
CA ALA A 172 15.95 -1.22 -17.91
C ALA A 172 15.85 -0.42 -16.59
N GLN A 173 15.92 0.91 -16.66
CA GLN A 173 15.73 1.77 -15.49
C GLN A 173 14.33 1.63 -14.87
N GLY A 174 13.29 1.54 -15.70
CA GLY A 174 11.93 1.29 -15.22
C GLY A 174 11.80 -0.03 -14.46
N TYR A 175 12.39 -1.11 -14.99
CA TYR A 175 12.40 -2.41 -14.33
C TYR A 175 13.26 -2.43 -13.06
N MET A 176 14.43 -1.79 -13.03
CA MET A 176 15.23 -1.68 -11.82
C MET A 176 14.45 -1.01 -10.68
N ILE A 177 13.75 0.10 -10.97
CA ILE A 177 12.89 0.76 -9.97
C ILE A 177 11.79 -0.17 -9.49
N LYS A 178 11.16 -0.90 -10.39
CA LYS A 178 10.06 -1.83 -10.08
C LYS A 178 10.52 -3.01 -9.22
N ASP A 179 11.67 -3.58 -9.54
CA ASP A 179 12.12 -4.85 -8.97
C ASP A 179 13.02 -4.67 -7.73
N ASP A 180 13.63 -3.49 -7.54
CA ASP A 180 14.54 -3.22 -6.40
C ASP A 180 13.87 -2.43 -5.26
N ILE A 181 12.72 -1.78 -5.54
CA ILE A 181 12.07 -0.89 -4.56
C ILE A 181 10.66 -1.38 -4.23
N ALA A 182 10.47 -1.78 -2.99
CA ALA A 182 9.17 -2.20 -2.46
C ALA A 182 8.22 -1.01 -2.25
N GLU A 183 6.94 -1.25 -2.50
CA GLU A 183 5.85 -0.34 -2.14
C GLU A 183 5.14 -0.91 -0.92
N LEU A 184 5.56 -0.51 0.26
CA LEU A 184 4.93 -0.92 1.52
C LEU A 184 3.94 0.13 1.99
N ARG A 185 2.90 -0.32 2.68
CA ARG A 185 1.87 0.53 3.29
C ARG A 185 1.47 -0.04 4.64
N PRO A 186 1.27 0.82 5.67
CA PRO A 186 0.70 0.38 6.94
C PRO A 186 -0.66 -0.31 6.77
N CYS A 187 -0.85 -1.42 7.47
CA CYS A 187 -2.04 -2.27 7.35
C CYS A 187 -3.23 -1.85 8.22
N VAL A 188 -3.18 -0.70 8.89
CA VAL A 188 -4.27 -0.24 9.79
C VAL A 188 -5.57 0.09 9.05
N ALA A 189 -5.52 0.20 7.72
CA ALA A 189 -6.68 0.40 6.86
C ALA A 189 -6.53 -0.29 5.50
N SER A 190 -7.63 -0.78 4.92
CA SER A 190 -7.64 -1.50 3.64
C SER A 190 -8.92 -1.22 2.84
N THR A 191 -8.90 -1.52 1.54
CA THR A 191 -10.15 -1.56 0.76
C THR A 191 -10.91 -2.83 1.09
N VAL A 192 -12.25 -2.75 1.08
CA VAL A 192 -13.12 -3.91 1.28
C VAL A 192 -12.75 -5.07 0.33
N HIS A 193 -12.40 -4.77 -0.93
CA HIS A 193 -11.99 -5.80 -1.90
C HIS A 193 -10.71 -6.53 -1.52
N LYS A 194 -9.72 -5.82 -0.96
CA LYS A 194 -8.46 -6.42 -0.51
C LYS A 194 -8.61 -7.18 0.80
N ALA A 195 -9.59 -6.82 1.61
CA ALA A 195 -9.89 -7.48 2.88
C ALA A 195 -10.75 -8.75 2.72
N GLN A 196 -11.25 -9.04 1.52
CA GLN A 196 -12.03 -10.27 1.26
C GLN A 196 -11.17 -11.52 1.54
N GLY A 197 -11.68 -12.40 2.38
CA GLY A 197 -10.99 -13.62 2.81
C GLY A 197 -10.03 -13.42 3.98
N SER A 198 -9.87 -12.21 4.49
CA SER A 198 -9.11 -11.94 5.72
C SER A 198 -10.01 -11.98 6.94
N THR A 199 -9.43 -12.38 8.08
CA THR A 199 -10.11 -12.40 9.38
C THR A 199 -9.45 -11.34 10.27
N PHE A 200 -10.25 -10.53 10.94
CA PHE A 200 -9.79 -9.48 11.88
C PHE A 200 -10.54 -9.62 13.19
N ASP A 201 -9.91 -9.25 14.32
CA ASP A 201 -10.59 -9.17 15.62
C ASP A 201 -11.63 -8.04 15.59
N VAL A 202 -11.29 -6.95 14.92
CA VAL A 202 -12.15 -5.76 14.76
C VAL A 202 -12.09 -5.23 13.32
N ALA A 203 -13.23 -5.14 12.67
CA ALA A 203 -13.39 -4.47 11.39
C ALA A 203 -14.30 -3.25 11.52
N VAL A 204 -13.81 -2.07 11.15
CA VAL A 204 -14.57 -0.81 11.13
C VAL A 204 -14.84 -0.41 9.68
N VAL A 205 -16.10 -0.22 9.31
CA VAL A 205 -16.54 0.05 7.93
C VAL A 205 -17.17 1.44 7.81
#